data_eaa0c8a6c943b16ebd18eda5d03268e0
#
_entry.id   eaa0c8a6c943b16ebd18eda5d03268e0
#
_cell.length_a   1.000
_cell.length_b   1.000
_cell.length_c   1.000
_cell.angle_alpha   90.00
_cell.angle_beta   90.00
_cell.angle_gamma   90.00
#
_symmetry.space_group_name_H-M   'P 1'
#
loop_
_entity.id
_entity.type
_entity.pdbx_description
1 polymer ?
#
loop_
_entity_poly.entity_id
_entity_poly.type
_entity_poly.pdbx_seq_one_letter_code
_entity_poly.pdbx_strand_id
1 'polypeptide(L)'
;MKKKGIDSFPLGPPSTSCGAKCFEWLVSPHSVDTFTESFWEKKPLVIKRDMREYFSGLISRRTIENYLKNDPDFSTNSLVLTRDPQSEESEEREIIAETNVDPGTFVKMIDEEGWVAQVVHPQQKNAKLHAFLERLENWSGSLWGSNLYLGGEPSLSNQFRAFSDNVELFVMQLDGECHWRIFEGEQKLSRDSHSDFAEEDLGPSVVDEILQPGEVIYIPRGYIYSNNARSPFAYLTLSTYQNQSWCDLISTAVGETLDQVSKSDIAFREGLPINWASHFGRALSETDTNRTVRESFKTNLKSLLQKLVDSVNIDDIADQMASDFIALRTPPVVRKKPNSDEELKTFGPDPRASNDLKMRIRNPSWIRIVVDDDEKILVFSCLDNQLNNHMKTDNPMDANPTSLEIDGTKSLVGLAQLVTEWPAWSPLDIISRDVAGELWANGLLETEDTNVSKKART
;
A
#
# COMPACT_ATOMS: atom_id res chain seq x y z
N MET A 1 -2.83 -27.19 -28.98
CA MET A 1 -2.74 -26.66 -27.61
C MET A 1 -4.11 -26.12 -27.23
N LYS A 2 -4.76 -26.69 -26.23
CA LYS A 2 -6.06 -26.19 -25.76
C LYS A 2 -5.82 -24.78 -25.17
N LYS A 3 -6.50 -23.77 -25.72
CA LYS A 3 -6.62 -22.45 -25.09
C LYS A 3 -7.11 -22.71 -23.67
N LYS A 4 -6.22 -22.60 -22.67
CA LYS A 4 -6.66 -22.41 -21.29
C LYS A 4 -7.32 -21.03 -21.30
N GLY A 5 -8.64 -21.05 -21.25
CA GLY A 5 -9.43 -19.84 -21.09
C GLY A 5 -8.90 -19.07 -19.90
N ILE A 6 -9.10 -17.76 -19.93
CA ILE A 6 -8.94 -16.86 -18.81
C ILE A 6 -9.96 -17.29 -17.74
N ASP A 7 -9.73 -18.45 -17.15
CA ASP A 7 -10.42 -18.81 -15.94
C ASP A 7 -9.69 -18.09 -14.81
N SER A 8 -10.35 -16.99 -14.50
CA SER A 8 -10.32 -16.35 -13.21
C SER A 8 -9.01 -15.67 -12.84
N PHE A 9 -9.08 -14.38 -12.87
CA PHE A 9 -8.50 -13.52 -11.86
C PHE A 9 -8.32 -14.33 -10.56
N PRO A 10 -7.08 -14.48 -10.02
CA PRO A 10 -6.76 -15.46 -8.98
C PRO A 10 -7.29 -15.06 -7.59
N LEU A 11 -8.61 -14.90 -7.48
CA LEU A 11 -9.29 -14.64 -6.21
C LEU A 11 -9.58 -15.96 -5.48
N GLY A 12 -8.54 -16.66 -5.06
CA GLY A 12 -8.65 -17.69 -4.04
C GLY A 12 -8.97 -17.11 -2.65
N PRO A 13 -9.16 -17.95 -1.61
CA PRO A 13 -9.31 -17.45 -0.24
C PRO A 13 -8.12 -16.56 0.15
N PRO A 14 -8.33 -15.58 1.04
CA PRO A 14 -7.28 -14.66 1.48
C PRO A 14 -6.13 -15.45 2.12
N SER A 15 -4.97 -15.43 1.48
CA SER A 15 -3.74 -16.00 2.00
C SER A 15 -2.55 -15.32 1.32
N THR A 16 -1.38 -15.34 1.94
CA THR A 16 -0.15 -14.81 1.34
C THR A 16 0.19 -15.51 0.02
N SER A 17 -0.05 -16.82 -0.09
CA SER A 17 0.14 -17.57 -1.32
C SER A 17 -0.80 -17.12 -2.45
N CYS A 18 -2.01 -16.67 -2.11
CA CYS A 18 -2.94 -16.10 -3.08
C CYS A 18 -2.45 -14.72 -3.56
N GLY A 19 -1.86 -13.92 -2.68
CA GLY A 19 -1.28 -12.63 -3.04
C GLY A 19 -0.11 -12.77 -4.00
N ALA A 20 0.81 -13.69 -3.76
CA ALA A 20 1.90 -14.00 -4.68
C ALA A 20 1.38 -14.39 -6.08
N LYS A 21 0.30 -15.20 -6.15
CA LYS A 21 -0.35 -15.53 -7.43
C LYS A 21 -1.03 -14.34 -8.09
N CYS A 22 -1.57 -13.40 -7.30
CA CYS A 22 -2.11 -12.15 -7.82
C CYS A 22 -1.01 -11.29 -8.45
N PHE A 23 0.13 -11.19 -7.80
CA PHE A 23 1.28 -10.47 -8.33
C PHE A 23 1.88 -11.18 -9.55
N GLU A 24 2.04 -12.51 -9.51
CA GLU A 24 2.47 -13.31 -10.66
C GLU A 24 1.54 -13.11 -11.87
N TRP A 25 0.21 -13.10 -11.65
CA TRP A 25 -0.75 -12.78 -12.70
C TRP A 25 -0.55 -11.37 -13.27
N LEU A 26 -0.27 -10.37 -12.44
CA LEU A 26 0.00 -9.00 -12.89
C LEU A 26 1.24 -8.94 -13.79
N VAL A 27 2.32 -9.62 -13.42
CA VAL A 27 3.62 -9.57 -14.14
C VAL A 27 3.84 -10.71 -15.12
N SER A 28 2.87 -11.64 -15.29
CA SER A 28 2.95 -12.73 -16.26
C SER A 28 3.23 -12.23 -17.68
N PRO A 29 4.15 -12.84 -18.45
CA PRO A 29 4.68 -14.20 -18.27
C PRO A 29 5.91 -14.34 -17.37
N HIS A 30 6.37 -13.26 -16.72
CA HIS A 30 7.50 -13.32 -15.80
C HIS A 30 7.07 -14.01 -14.49
N SER A 31 7.98 -14.76 -13.86
CA SER A 31 7.80 -15.19 -12.49
C SER A 31 8.05 -14.01 -11.52
N VAL A 32 7.54 -14.13 -10.30
CA VAL A 32 7.77 -13.14 -9.24
C VAL A 32 9.28 -12.94 -9.03
N ASP A 33 10.05 -14.04 -8.92
CA ASP A 33 11.50 -13.99 -8.71
C ASP A 33 12.22 -13.27 -9.85
N THR A 34 11.91 -13.63 -11.11
CA THR A 34 12.50 -12.97 -12.27
C THR A 34 12.20 -11.46 -12.29
N PHE A 35 10.95 -11.09 -11.95
CA PHE A 35 10.55 -9.69 -11.92
C PHE A 35 11.29 -8.93 -10.82
N THR A 36 11.33 -9.42 -9.59
CA THR A 36 11.98 -8.76 -8.45
C THR A 36 13.50 -8.68 -8.62
N GLU A 37 14.12 -9.72 -9.18
CA GLU A 37 15.56 -9.73 -9.42
C GLU A 37 16.00 -8.81 -10.57
N SER A 38 15.18 -8.64 -11.61
CA SER A 38 15.61 -8.00 -12.85
C SER A 38 15.02 -6.62 -13.10
N PHE A 39 13.83 -6.31 -12.53
CA PHE A 39 13.08 -5.11 -12.87
C PHE A 39 12.69 -4.25 -11.66
N TRP A 40 12.27 -4.87 -10.55
CA TRP A 40 11.81 -4.16 -9.36
C TRP A 40 12.85 -3.15 -8.86
N GLU A 41 12.48 -1.87 -8.74
CA GLU A 41 13.34 -0.74 -8.37
C GLU A 41 14.60 -0.55 -9.25
N LYS A 42 14.66 -1.17 -10.44
CA LYS A 42 15.85 -1.17 -11.30
C LYS A 42 15.62 -0.54 -12.65
N LYS A 43 14.59 -0.95 -13.36
CA LYS A 43 14.30 -0.47 -14.71
C LYS A 43 12.84 -0.73 -15.12
N PRO A 44 12.29 0.09 -16.03
CA PRO A 44 10.96 -0.13 -16.59
C PRO A 44 10.86 -1.48 -17.33
N LEU A 45 9.64 -2.01 -17.38
CA LEU A 45 9.31 -3.22 -18.10
C LEU A 45 7.98 -3.07 -18.83
N VAL A 46 7.98 -3.34 -20.13
CA VAL A 46 6.74 -3.47 -20.92
C VAL A 46 6.42 -4.96 -21.08
N ILE A 47 5.25 -5.36 -20.63
CA ILE A 47 4.75 -6.74 -20.73
C ILE A 47 3.73 -6.79 -21.85
N LYS A 48 4.15 -7.28 -23.00
CA LYS A 48 3.29 -7.52 -24.18
C LYS A 48 2.54 -8.81 -24.02
N ARG A 49 1.24 -8.81 -24.38
CA ARG A 49 0.37 -10.00 -24.33
C ARG A 49 -0.50 -10.09 -25.57
N ASP A 50 -0.60 -11.28 -26.13
CA ASP A 50 -1.54 -11.55 -27.24
C ASP A 50 -2.93 -11.96 -26.68
N MET A 51 -3.44 -11.16 -25.72
CA MET A 51 -4.70 -11.41 -25.02
C MET A 51 -5.35 -10.11 -24.60
N ARG A 52 -6.05 -9.46 -25.50
CA ARG A 52 -6.72 -8.16 -25.25
C ARG A 52 -7.69 -8.20 -24.06
N GLU A 53 -8.29 -9.34 -23.81
CA GLU A 53 -9.27 -9.53 -22.73
C GLU A 53 -8.65 -9.91 -21.37
N TYR A 54 -7.31 -9.84 -21.23
CA TYR A 54 -6.61 -10.29 -20.03
C TYR A 54 -7.16 -9.65 -18.73
N PHE A 55 -7.52 -8.37 -18.79
CA PHE A 55 -8.09 -7.61 -17.68
C PHE A 55 -9.62 -7.45 -17.75
N SER A 56 -10.28 -8.13 -18.68
CA SER A 56 -11.73 -8.01 -18.82
C SER A 56 -12.48 -8.39 -17.55
N GLY A 57 -13.48 -7.60 -17.21
CA GLY A 57 -14.32 -7.82 -16.02
C GLY A 57 -13.69 -7.36 -14.69
N LEU A 58 -12.53 -6.70 -14.69
CA LEU A 58 -11.97 -6.07 -13.50
C LEU A 58 -12.73 -4.76 -13.22
N ILE A 59 -12.64 -3.81 -14.13
CA ILE A 59 -13.37 -2.53 -14.10
C ILE A 59 -13.48 -2.01 -15.54
N SER A 60 -14.49 -1.19 -15.83
CA SER A 60 -14.70 -0.62 -17.16
C SER A 60 -15.35 0.75 -17.07
N ARG A 61 -15.33 1.52 -18.16
CA ARG A 61 -16.07 2.78 -18.30
C ARG A 61 -17.54 2.63 -17.91
N ARG A 62 -18.22 1.56 -18.40
CA ARG A 62 -19.62 1.29 -18.05
C ARG A 62 -19.83 1.10 -16.55
N THR A 63 -18.83 0.56 -15.84
CA THR A 63 -18.86 0.46 -14.37
C THR A 63 -18.94 1.83 -13.74
N ILE A 64 -18.16 2.79 -14.24
CA ILE A 64 -18.13 4.17 -13.74
C ILE A 64 -19.44 4.91 -14.04
N GLU A 65 -19.96 4.77 -15.24
CA GLU A 65 -21.28 5.34 -15.61
C GLU A 65 -22.42 4.79 -14.69
N ASN A 66 -22.34 3.52 -14.31
CA ASN A 66 -23.25 2.93 -13.36
C ASN A 66 -23.09 3.50 -11.93
N TYR A 67 -21.86 3.76 -11.50
CA TYR A 67 -21.60 4.39 -10.20
C TYR A 67 -22.16 5.82 -10.18
N LEU A 68 -21.88 6.62 -11.20
CA LEU A 68 -22.43 7.97 -11.34
C LEU A 68 -23.98 7.99 -11.32
N LYS A 69 -24.61 6.96 -11.86
CA LYS A 69 -26.08 6.84 -11.88
C LYS A 69 -26.68 6.46 -10.54
N ASN A 70 -26.00 5.62 -9.76
CA ASN A 70 -26.58 4.97 -8.58
C ASN A 70 -26.01 5.49 -7.25
N ASP A 71 -24.97 6.30 -7.27
CA ASP A 71 -24.32 6.88 -6.10
C ASP A 71 -24.12 8.39 -6.32
N PRO A 72 -25.00 9.23 -5.74
CA PRO A 72 -24.95 10.68 -5.96
C PRO A 72 -23.65 11.35 -5.53
N ASP A 73 -22.96 10.75 -4.55
CA ASP A 73 -21.73 11.31 -3.99
C ASP A 73 -20.46 10.77 -4.68
N PHE A 74 -20.61 9.85 -5.65
CA PHE A 74 -19.47 9.21 -6.32
C PHE A 74 -18.61 10.23 -7.05
N SER A 75 -19.19 11.14 -7.83
CA SER A 75 -18.42 12.14 -8.57
C SER A 75 -17.66 13.09 -7.64
N THR A 76 -18.30 13.56 -6.59
CA THR A 76 -17.71 14.48 -5.61
C THR A 76 -16.54 13.86 -4.87
N ASN A 77 -16.63 12.58 -4.51
CA ASN A 77 -15.64 11.92 -3.66
C ASN A 77 -14.52 11.18 -4.41
N SER A 78 -14.72 10.89 -5.69
CA SER A 78 -13.84 9.95 -6.39
C SER A 78 -13.48 10.35 -7.82
N LEU A 79 -14.04 11.46 -8.36
CA LEU A 79 -13.82 11.85 -9.74
C LEU A 79 -13.05 13.16 -9.84
N VAL A 80 -11.96 13.13 -10.60
CA VAL A 80 -11.23 14.32 -11.04
C VAL A 80 -11.26 14.34 -12.56
N LEU A 81 -11.74 15.43 -13.12
CA LEU A 81 -11.75 15.65 -14.57
C LEU A 81 -10.68 16.67 -14.93
N THR A 82 -9.90 16.37 -15.92
CA THR A 82 -8.82 17.24 -16.40
C THR A 82 -8.90 17.42 -17.90
N ARG A 83 -8.61 18.63 -18.38
CA ARG A 83 -8.55 18.93 -19.81
C ARG A 83 -7.37 19.85 -20.09
N ASP A 84 -6.62 19.56 -21.12
CA ASP A 84 -5.56 20.44 -21.58
C ASP A 84 -6.15 21.70 -22.23
N PRO A 85 -5.44 22.85 -22.18
CA PRO A 85 -5.92 24.09 -22.72
C PRO A 85 -6.31 23.97 -24.19
N GLN A 86 -7.39 24.63 -24.56
CA GLN A 86 -7.93 24.62 -25.93
C GLN A 86 -7.33 25.74 -26.81
N SER A 87 -6.49 26.61 -26.25
CA SER A 87 -5.82 27.71 -26.97
C SER A 87 -4.33 27.75 -26.65
N GLU A 88 -3.54 28.22 -27.63
CA GLU A 88 -2.09 28.43 -27.45
C GLU A 88 -1.74 29.55 -26.44
N GLU A 89 -2.74 30.34 -26.04
CA GLU A 89 -2.58 31.45 -25.11
C GLU A 89 -2.66 31.02 -23.62
N SER A 90 -3.12 29.81 -23.34
CA SER A 90 -3.24 29.27 -22.00
C SER A 90 -2.35 28.03 -21.82
N GLU A 91 -1.46 28.05 -20.84
CA GLU A 91 -0.64 26.91 -20.45
C GLU A 91 -1.29 26.11 -19.30
N GLU A 92 -2.32 26.66 -18.64
CA GLU A 92 -2.94 26.05 -17.48
C GLU A 92 -3.97 24.99 -17.87
N ARG A 93 -3.85 23.83 -17.19
CA ARG A 93 -4.79 22.74 -17.30
C ARG A 93 -6.08 23.05 -16.57
N GLU A 94 -7.23 22.79 -17.21
CA GLU A 94 -8.52 22.86 -16.53
C GLU A 94 -8.71 21.63 -15.64
N ILE A 95 -9.13 21.85 -14.39
CA ILE A 95 -9.36 20.78 -13.40
C ILE A 95 -10.73 20.97 -12.77
N ILE A 96 -11.54 19.93 -12.77
CA ILE A 96 -12.81 19.86 -12.04
C ILE A 96 -12.71 18.70 -11.05
N ALA A 97 -12.82 19.01 -9.78
CA ALA A 97 -12.84 18.03 -8.68
C ALA A 97 -13.92 18.43 -7.67
N GLU A 98 -14.32 17.49 -6.80
CA GLU A 98 -15.30 17.72 -5.73
C GLU A 98 -16.64 18.33 -6.22
N THR A 99 -17.01 18.02 -7.47
CA THR A 99 -18.19 18.55 -8.14
C THR A 99 -19.15 17.43 -8.52
N ASN A 100 -20.44 17.66 -8.35
CA ASN A 100 -21.44 16.70 -8.79
C ASN A 100 -21.56 16.70 -10.32
N VAL A 101 -21.27 15.57 -10.93
CA VAL A 101 -21.33 15.35 -12.40
C VAL A 101 -22.30 14.22 -12.68
N ASP A 102 -23.38 14.53 -13.40
CA ASP A 102 -24.36 13.51 -13.80
C ASP A 102 -23.83 12.65 -14.96
N PRO A 103 -24.37 11.43 -15.16
CA PRO A 103 -23.87 10.53 -16.22
C PRO A 103 -23.91 11.09 -17.63
N GLY A 104 -24.90 11.91 -17.96
CA GLY A 104 -25.01 12.51 -19.30
C GLY A 104 -23.95 13.57 -19.54
N THR A 105 -23.72 14.42 -18.56
CA THR A 105 -22.64 15.42 -18.56
C THR A 105 -21.28 14.72 -18.62
N PHE A 106 -21.06 13.67 -17.84
CA PHE A 106 -19.83 12.88 -17.86
C PHE A 106 -19.51 12.35 -19.27
N VAL A 107 -20.50 11.68 -19.91
CA VAL A 107 -20.32 11.13 -21.27
C VAL A 107 -19.97 12.24 -22.27
N LYS A 108 -20.68 13.38 -22.22
CA LYS A 108 -20.42 14.51 -23.10
C LYS A 108 -19.01 15.09 -22.90
N MET A 109 -18.58 15.28 -21.66
CA MET A 109 -17.25 15.80 -21.34
C MET A 109 -16.15 14.88 -21.89
N ILE A 110 -16.29 13.55 -21.69
CA ILE A 110 -15.31 12.59 -22.16
C ILE A 110 -15.30 12.45 -23.68
N ASP A 111 -16.47 12.30 -24.32
CA ASP A 111 -16.54 11.94 -25.73
C ASP A 111 -16.50 13.13 -26.68
N GLU A 112 -16.98 14.31 -26.25
CA GLU A 112 -17.14 15.47 -27.15
C GLU A 112 -16.23 16.65 -26.77
N GLU A 113 -15.89 16.80 -25.46
CA GLU A 113 -15.20 17.99 -24.96
C GLU A 113 -13.72 17.76 -24.65
N GLY A 114 -13.21 16.52 -24.82
CA GLY A 114 -11.80 16.17 -24.65
C GLY A 114 -11.31 16.11 -23.20
N TRP A 115 -12.23 15.92 -22.25
CA TRP A 115 -11.84 15.70 -20.84
C TRP A 115 -11.30 14.30 -20.62
N VAL A 116 -10.33 14.20 -19.72
CA VAL A 116 -9.84 12.93 -19.16
C VAL A 116 -10.35 12.80 -17.72
N ALA A 117 -10.99 11.68 -17.43
CA ALA A 117 -11.46 11.37 -16.11
C ALA A 117 -10.42 10.51 -15.37
N GLN A 118 -10.05 10.93 -14.18
CA GLN A 118 -9.35 10.12 -13.19
C GLN A 118 -10.35 9.73 -12.11
N VAL A 119 -10.60 8.43 -11.96
CA VAL A 119 -11.34 7.89 -10.82
C VAL A 119 -10.33 7.49 -9.75
N VAL A 120 -10.34 8.25 -8.67
CA VAL A 120 -9.42 8.07 -7.54
C VAL A 120 -9.96 6.96 -6.63
N HIS A 121 -9.10 6.02 -6.28
CA HIS A 121 -9.40 4.89 -5.38
C HIS A 121 -10.65 4.07 -5.78
N PRO A 122 -10.77 3.59 -7.03
CA PRO A 122 -11.93 2.85 -7.49
C PRO A 122 -12.16 1.55 -6.70
N GLN A 123 -11.16 1.03 -5.98
CA GLN A 123 -11.31 -0.11 -5.06
C GLN A 123 -12.34 0.14 -3.96
N GLN A 124 -12.61 1.39 -3.60
CA GLN A 124 -13.62 1.72 -2.58
C GLN A 124 -15.04 1.33 -2.99
N LYS A 125 -15.31 1.24 -4.29
CA LYS A 125 -16.62 0.87 -4.87
C LYS A 125 -16.59 -0.45 -5.64
N ASN A 126 -15.43 -0.93 -6.04
CA ASN A 126 -15.28 -2.15 -6.84
C ASN A 126 -14.75 -3.32 -6.00
N ALA A 127 -15.64 -4.26 -5.65
CA ALA A 127 -15.30 -5.40 -4.80
C ALA A 127 -14.19 -6.31 -5.38
N LYS A 128 -14.07 -6.45 -6.70
CA LYS A 128 -13.00 -7.24 -7.32
C LYS A 128 -11.65 -6.56 -7.18
N LEU A 129 -11.63 -5.25 -7.38
CA LEU A 129 -10.41 -4.46 -7.24
C LEU A 129 -9.98 -4.39 -5.78
N HIS A 130 -10.93 -4.17 -4.86
CA HIS A 130 -10.66 -4.28 -3.42
C HIS A 130 -10.03 -5.64 -3.07
N ALA A 131 -10.66 -6.74 -3.53
CA ALA A 131 -10.14 -8.08 -3.29
C ALA A 131 -8.75 -8.31 -3.88
N PHE A 132 -8.42 -7.67 -4.99
CA PHE A 132 -7.10 -7.75 -5.60
C PHE A 132 -6.04 -7.01 -4.77
N LEU A 133 -6.34 -5.77 -4.39
CA LEU A 133 -5.42 -4.97 -3.57
C LEU A 133 -5.21 -5.59 -2.20
N GLU A 134 -6.28 -6.06 -1.52
CA GLU A 134 -6.16 -6.77 -0.24
C GLU A 134 -5.17 -7.93 -0.31
N ARG A 135 -5.18 -8.70 -1.39
CA ARG A 135 -4.26 -9.83 -1.55
C ARG A 135 -2.83 -9.40 -1.83
N LEU A 136 -2.65 -8.34 -2.62
CA LEU A 136 -1.33 -7.76 -2.84
C LEU A 136 -0.75 -7.23 -1.53
N GLU A 137 -1.55 -6.54 -0.72
CA GLU A 137 -1.16 -6.06 0.62
C GLU A 137 -0.83 -7.21 1.57
N ASN A 138 -1.64 -8.28 1.59
CA ASN A 138 -1.35 -9.48 2.40
C ASN A 138 -0.01 -10.14 2.03
N TRP A 139 0.40 -10.05 0.78
CA TRP A 139 1.63 -10.65 0.29
C TRP A 139 2.84 -9.74 0.49
N SER A 140 2.71 -8.47 0.13
CA SER A 140 3.84 -7.53 0.13
C SER A 140 4.13 -6.91 1.50
N GLY A 141 3.12 -6.85 2.40
CA GLY A 141 3.23 -6.07 3.64
C GLY A 141 3.31 -4.56 3.40
N SER A 142 2.85 -4.09 2.24
CA SER A 142 2.87 -2.70 1.81
C SER A 142 1.51 -2.28 1.28
N LEU A 143 1.15 -1.01 1.38
CA LEU A 143 -0.10 -0.48 0.85
C LEU A 143 -0.11 -0.51 -0.68
N TRP A 144 -1.29 -0.78 -1.25
CA TRP A 144 -1.53 -0.74 -2.70
C TRP A 144 -2.71 0.16 -3.03
N GLY A 145 -2.44 1.24 -3.77
CA GLY A 145 -3.45 2.14 -4.30
C GLY A 145 -3.83 1.83 -5.75
N SER A 146 -4.92 2.41 -6.22
CA SER A 146 -5.27 2.36 -7.65
C SER A 146 -5.97 3.63 -8.10
N ASN A 147 -5.76 4.01 -9.38
CA ASN A 147 -6.51 5.04 -10.08
C ASN A 147 -6.91 4.53 -11.46
N LEU A 148 -8.13 4.84 -11.88
CA LEU A 148 -8.60 4.52 -13.24
C LEU A 148 -8.65 5.80 -14.07
N TYR A 149 -8.09 5.76 -15.25
CA TYR A 149 -8.11 6.86 -16.20
C TYR A 149 -8.95 6.49 -17.42
N LEU A 150 -9.81 7.43 -17.85
CA LEU A 150 -10.73 7.28 -18.97
C LEU A 150 -10.67 8.51 -19.85
N GLY A 151 -10.57 8.32 -21.16
CA GLY A 151 -10.65 9.39 -22.14
C GLY A 151 -11.41 8.96 -23.36
N GLY A 152 -12.00 9.95 -24.06
CA GLY A 152 -12.65 9.78 -25.36
C GLY A 152 -11.66 9.77 -26.52
N GLU A 153 -12.10 10.28 -27.67
CA GLU A 153 -11.21 10.47 -28.82
C GLU A 153 -10.00 11.32 -28.42
N PRO A 154 -8.82 11.03 -28.99
CA PRO A 154 -7.62 11.79 -28.69
C PRO A 154 -7.89 13.28 -28.78
N SER A 155 -7.67 13.98 -27.69
CA SER A 155 -7.87 15.43 -27.67
C SER A 155 -6.96 16.07 -28.71
N LEU A 156 -7.41 17.18 -29.29
CA LEU A 156 -6.64 18.01 -30.22
C LEU A 156 -5.41 18.65 -29.55
N SER A 157 -5.28 18.50 -28.22
CA SER A 157 -4.12 18.94 -27.47
C SER A 157 -2.96 17.96 -27.67
N ASN A 158 -1.97 18.39 -28.41
CA ASN A 158 -0.67 17.73 -28.56
C ASN A 158 0.33 18.16 -27.46
N GLN A 159 -0.16 18.71 -26.36
CA GLN A 159 0.73 19.22 -25.31
C GLN A 159 1.46 18.06 -24.63
N PHE A 160 2.79 18.12 -24.68
CA PHE A 160 3.62 17.17 -23.97
C PHE A 160 3.49 17.39 -22.47
N ARG A 161 3.20 16.33 -21.75
CA ARG A 161 3.17 16.35 -20.29
C ARG A 161 3.90 15.13 -19.76
N ALA A 162 4.77 15.37 -18.80
CA ALA A 162 5.54 14.31 -18.18
C ALA A 162 5.49 14.44 -16.66
N PHE A 163 5.52 13.29 -15.99
CA PHE A 163 5.37 13.13 -14.56
C PHE A 163 6.42 12.16 -14.04
N SER A 164 6.78 12.30 -12.78
CA SER A 164 7.46 11.24 -12.03
C SER A 164 6.82 11.06 -10.67
N ASP A 165 6.68 9.82 -10.25
CA ASP A 165 6.06 9.47 -8.98
C ASP A 165 7.09 8.92 -7.98
N ASN A 166 6.76 9.05 -6.70
CA ASN A 166 7.52 8.48 -5.58
C ASN A 166 7.07 7.05 -5.21
N VAL A 167 6.39 6.37 -6.14
CA VAL A 167 5.85 5.02 -5.97
C VAL A 167 6.28 4.08 -7.10
N GLU A 168 6.26 2.78 -6.84
CA GLU A 168 6.34 1.76 -7.88
C GLU A 168 4.99 1.71 -8.60
N LEU A 169 5.00 1.97 -9.91
CA LEU A 169 3.78 2.14 -10.71
C LEU A 169 3.61 1.01 -11.73
N PHE A 170 2.42 0.42 -11.74
CA PHE A 170 1.98 -0.53 -12.76
C PHE A 170 0.82 0.08 -13.54
N VAL A 171 0.93 0.20 -14.84
CA VAL A 171 -0.13 0.68 -15.71
C VAL A 171 -0.70 -0.50 -16.49
N MET A 172 -1.97 -0.79 -16.29
CA MET A 172 -2.70 -1.88 -16.93
C MET A 172 -3.61 -1.29 -18.00
N GLN A 173 -3.33 -1.52 -19.29
CA GLN A 173 -4.20 -1.07 -20.36
C GLN A 173 -5.45 -1.95 -20.41
N LEU A 174 -6.63 -1.36 -20.19
CA LEU A 174 -7.90 -2.06 -20.14
C LEU A 174 -8.65 -2.00 -21.47
N ASP A 175 -8.64 -0.84 -22.12
CA ASP A 175 -9.32 -0.57 -23.40
C ASP A 175 -8.58 0.51 -24.17
N GLY A 176 -8.72 0.51 -25.51
CA GLY A 176 -8.05 1.47 -26.37
C GLY A 176 -6.52 1.36 -26.34
N GLU A 177 -5.86 2.36 -26.87
CA GLU A 177 -4.41 2.39 -27.07
C GLU A 177 -3.82 3.69 -26.54
N CYS A 178 -2.76 3.58 -25.73
CA CYS A 178 -1.98 4.71 -25.25
C CYS A 178 -0.51 4.53 -25.60
N HIS A 179 0.09 5.58 -26.13
CA HIS A 179 1.52 5.67 -26.39
C HIS A 179 2.23 6.14 -25.13
N TRP A 180 3.15 5.36 -24.65
CA TRP A 180 3.93 5.63 -23.43
C TRP A 180 5.38 5.86 -23.78
N ARG A 181 5.92 6.95 -23.25
CA ARG A 181 7.36 7.23 -23.28
C ARG A 181 7.87 7.31 -21.84
N ILE A 182 8.98 6.64 -21.57
CA ILE A 182 9.63 6.67 -20.24
C ILE A 182 11.05 7.15 -20.42
N PHE A 183 11.48 8.01 -19.51
CA PHE A 183 12.80 8.63 -19.50
C PHE A 183 13.48 8.36 -18.17
N GLU A 184 14.82 8.36 -18.15
CA GLU A 184 15.55 8.35 -16.90
C GLU A 184 15.34 9.68 -16.17
N GLY A 185 14.99 9.60 -14.87
CA GLY A 185 14.92 10.78 -14.01
C GLY A 185 16.31 11.14 -13.46
N GLU A 186 16.44 12.37 -12.98
CA GLU A 186 17.69 12.84 -12.36
C GLU A 186 18.05 12.03 -11.10
N GLN A 187 17.05 11.67 -10.32
CA GLN A 187 17.20 10.91 -9.08
C GLN A 187 16.51 9.55 -9.17
N LYS A 188 17.32 8.49 -9.15
CA LYS A 188 16.78 7.12 -9.03
C LYS A 188 16.11 6.92 -7.68
N LEU A 189 14.99 6.18 -7.69
CA LEU A 189 14.20 5.86 -6.50
C LEU A 189 13.80 7.11 -5.72
N SER A 190 13.35 8.15 -6.45
CA SER A 190 12.92 9.42 -5.85
C SER A 190 11.86 9.20 -4.77
N ARG A 191 11.92 10.03 -3.74
CA ARG A 191 10.92 10.09 -2.67
C ARG A 191 9.89 11.20 -2.90
N ASP A 192 10.08 11.98 -3.95
CA ASP A 192 9.23 13.10 -4.32
C ASP A 192 8.60 12.84 -5.68
N SER A 193 7.35 13.28 -5.84
CA SER A 193 6.65 13.31 -7.12
C SER A 193 6.81 14.68 -7.75
N HIS A 194 7.02 14.71 -9.07
CA HIS A 194 7.17 15.93 -9.83
C HIS A 194 6.32 15.89 -11.11
N SER A 195 5.88 17.06 -11.55
CA SER A 195 5.15 17.25 -12.81
C SER A 195 5.79 18.33 -13.65
N ASP A 196 5.29 18.48 -14.88
CA ASP A 196 5.57 19.61 -15.76
C ASP A 196 7.04 19.70 -16.22
N PHE A 197 7.62 18.53 -16.54
CA PHE A 197 8.93 18.48 -17.21
C PHE A 197 8.79 18.98 -18.67
N ALA A 198 9.69 19.86 -19.09
CA ALA A 198 9.78 20.27 -20.48
C ALA A 198 10.41 19.15 -21.34
N GLU A 199 9.87 18.89 -22.52
CA GLU A 199 10.37 17.79 -23.38
C GLU A 199 11.83 17.97 -23.78
N GLU A 200 12.26 19.19 -23.97
CA GLU A 200 13.64 19.55 -24.32
C GLU A 200 14.68 19.25 -23.20
N ASP A 201 14.22 19.19 -21.96
CA ASP A 201 15.09 18.89 -20.82
C ASP A 201 15.25 17.37 -20.59
N LEU A 202 14.44 16.55 -21.27
CA LEU A 202 14.50 15.10 -21.14
C LEU A 202 15.53 14.49 -22.09
N GLY A 203 16.24 13.50 -21.60
CA GLY A 203 17.12 12.67 -22.43
C GLY A 203 16.33 11.77 -23.41
N PRO A 204 17.02 10.84 -24.11
CA PRO A 204 16.32 9.87 -24.94
C PRO A 204 15.41 8.97 -24.07
N SER A 205 14.25 8.62 -24.61
CA SER A 205 13.34 7.68 -23.96
C SER A 205 13.99 6.31 -23.85
N VAL A 206 13.88 5.69 -22.68
CA VAL A 206 14.31 4.29 -22.43
C VAL A 206 13.21 3.28 -22.79
N VAL A 207 11.97 3.76 -22.88
CA VAL A 207 10.82 3.04 -23.40
C VAL A 207 10.03 4.01 -24.31
N ASP A 208 9.64 3.52 -25.48
CA ASP A 208 8.80 4.24 -26.44
C ASP A 208 7.87 3.20 -27.10
N GLU A 209 6.67 3.01 -26.49
CA GLU A 209 5.81 1.88 -26.81
C GLU A 209 4.32 2.24 -26.76
N ILE A 210 3.54 1.64 -27.67
CA ILE A 210 2.08 1.69 -27.62
C ILE A 210 1.57 0.50 -26.81
N LEU A 211 0.86 0.77 -25.71
CA LEU A 211 0.17 -0.24 -24.96
C LEU A 211 -1.18 -0.59 -25.59
N GLN A 212 -1.42 -1.89 -25.72
CA GLN A 212 -2.66 -2.51 -26.17
C GLN A 212 -3.45 -3.05 -24.97
N PRO A 213 -4.78 -3.22 -25.06
CA PRO A 213 -5.55 -3.87 -24.00
C PRO A 213 -4.95 -5.22 -23.62
N GLY A 214 -4.85 -5.47 -22.30
CA GLY A 214 -4.22 -6.67 -21.73
C GLY A 214 -2.73 -6.55 -21.44
N GLU A 215 -2.08 -5.50 -21.92
CA GLU A 215 -0.65 -5.23 -21.67
C GLU A 215 -0.43 -4.41 -20.39
N VAL A 216 0.77 -4.49 -19.84
CA VAL A 216 1.20 -3.77 -18.64
C VAL A 216 2.52 -3.07 -18.90
N ILE A 217 2.65 -1.88 -18.32
CA ILE A 217 3.96 -1.25 -18.16
C ILE A 217 4.24 -1.05 -16.67
N TYR A 218 5.42 -1.47 -16.23
CA TYR A 218 5.95 -1.20 -14.91
C TYR A 218 6.95 -0.05 -14.98
N ILE A 219 6.78 0.93 -14.12
CA ILE A 219 7.60 2.13 -14.03
C ILE A 219 8.11 2.26 -12.60
N PRO A 220 9.44 2.07 -12.37
CA PRO A 220 10.01 2.32 -11.05
C PRO A 220 9.90 3.79 -10.66
N ARG A 221 9.75 4.06 -9.38
CA ARG A 221 9.74 5.44 -8.84
C ARG A 221 10.98 6.22 -9.27
N GLY A 222 10.77 7.50 -9.57
CA GLY A 222 11.81 8.42 -10.04
C GLY A 222 12.09 8.36 -11.54
N TYR A 223 11.52 7.40 -12.29
CA TYR A 223 11.46 7.50 -13.74
C TYR A 223 10.43 8.55 -14.15
N ILE A 224 10.73 9.29 -15.22
CA ILE A 224 9.81 10.27 -15.80
C ILE A 224 9.02 9.56 -16.92
N TYR A 225 7.72 9.77 -16.96
CA TYR A 225 6.87 9.17 -17.97
C TYR A 225 5.88 10.16 -18.56
N SER A 226 5.57 9.97 -19.82
CA SER A 226 4.48 10.65 -20.49
C SER A 226 3.61 9.66 -21.24
N ASN A 227 2.33 9.98 -21.37
CA ASN A 227 1.42 9.18 -22.17
C ASN A 227 0.58 10.05 -23.11
N ASN A 228 0.21 9.47 -24.24
CA ASN A 228 -0.66 10.11 -25.21
C ASN A 228 -1.66 9.08 -25.75
N ALA A 229 -2.94 9.42 -25.70
CA ALA A 229 -3.99 8.57 -26.24
C ALA A 229 -3.91 8.44 -27.76
N ARG A 230 -4.18 7.24 -28.29
CA ARG A 230 -4.27 6.97 -29.73
C ARG A 230 -5.70 6.66 -30.17
N SER A 231 -6.57 6.38 -29.21
CA SER A 231 -8.00 6.08 -29.37
C SER A 231 -8.71 6.40 -28.07
N PRO A 232 -10.05 6.34 -27.99
CA PRO A 232 -10.73 6.26 -26.71
C PRO A 232 -10.12 5.18 -25.83
N PHE A 233 -9.85 5.48 -24.57
CA PHE A 233 -9.03 4.62 -23.72
C PHE A 233 -9.56 4.45 -22.32
N ALA A 234 -9.14 3.35 -21.72
CA ALA A 234 -9.20 3.12 -20.27
C ALA A 234 -7.91 2.41 -19.82
N TYR A 235 -7.24 2.95 -18.82
CA TYR A 235 -6.17 2.25 -18.14
C TYR A 235 -6.27 2.39 -16.63
N LEU A 236 -5.85 1.34 -15.92
CA LEU A 236 -5.82 1.30 -14.46
C LEU A 236 -4.36 1.37 -14.00
N THR A 237 -4.06 2.28 -13.10
CA THR A 237 -2.77 2.27 -12.40
C THR A 237 -2.90 1.59 -11.05
N LEU A 238 -1.87 0.83 -10.70
CA LEU A 238 -1.64 0.32 -9.35
C LEU A 238 -0.33 0.93 -8.84
N SER A 239 -0.35 1.43 -7.61
CA SER A 239 0.81 2.04 -6.98
C SER A 239 1.10 1.41 -5.62
N THR A 240 2.38 1.27 -5.28
CA THR A 240 2.81 0.69 -4.00
C THR A 240 4.20 1.21 -3.59
N TYR A 241 4.64 0.84 -2.42
CA TYR A 241 5.96 1.13 -1.86
C TYR A 241 6.19 2.60 -1.47
N GLN A 242 5.10 3.35 -1.30
CA GLN A 242 5.19 4.65 -0.65
C GLN A 242 5.59 4.45 0.82
N ASN A 243 6.57 5.24 1.30
CA ASN A 243 7.07 5.18 2.69
C ASN A 243 7.58 3.79 3.14
N GLN A 244 8.14 2.99 2.22
CA GLN A 244 8.67 1.64 2.47
C GLN A 244 10.15 1.51 2.05
N SER A 245 10.94 2.54 2.28
CA SER A 245 12.37 2.54 1.96
C SER A 245 13.24 2.39 3.22
N TRP A 246 14.53 2.14 3.01
CA TRP A 246 15.52 2.20 4.10
C TRP A 246 15.52 3.55 4.83
N CYS A 247 15.21 4.64 4.12
CA CYS A 247 15.11 5.96 4.73
C CYS A 247 13.93 6.02 5.71
N ASP A 248 12.80 5.41 5.38
CA ASP A 248 11.62 5.38 6.25
C ASP A 248 11.89 4.55 7.50
N LEU A 249 12.47 3.35 7.32
CA LEU A 249 12.87 2.50 8.44
C LEU A 249 13.87 3.20 9.36
N ILE A 250 14.90 3.86 8.81
CA ILE A 250 15.89 4.58 9.61
C ILE A 250 15.25 5.78 10.31
N SER A 251 14.33 6.50 9.66
CA SER A 251 13.63 7.63 10.29
C SER A 251 12.82 7.18 11.51
N THR A 252 12.08 6.08 11.38
CA THR A 252 11.34 5.45 12.49
C THR A 252 12.32 5.01 13.59
N ALA A 253 13.40 4.31 13.21
CA ALA A 253 14.41 3.81 14.13
C ALA A 253 15.05 4.92 14.97
N VAL A 254 15.41 6.03 14.33
CA VAL A 254 16.01 7.17 15.03
C VAL A 254 15.00 7.81 15.97
N GLY A 255 13.74 7.98 15.54
CA GLY A 255 12.68 8.57 16.36
C GLY A 255 12.41 7.76 17.64
N GLU A 256 12.08 6.49 17.48
CA GLU A 256 11.75 5.58 18.57
C GLU A 256 12.93 5.39 19.53
N THR A 257 14.12 5.08 18.99
CA THR A 257 15.30 4.87 19.82
C THR A 257 15.70 6.13 20.57
N LEU A 258 15.58 7.32 19.96
CA LEU A 258 15.90 8.59 20.62
C LEU A 258 14.97 8.85 21.80
N ASP A 259 13.68 8.55 21.68
CA ASP A 259 12.74 8.65 22.78
C ASP A 259 13.14 7.73 23.95
N GLN A 260 13.46 6.47 23.65
CA GLN A 260 13.89 5.48 24.67
C GLN A 260 15.21 5.86 25.37
N VAL A 261 16.26 6.20 24.60
CA VAL A 261 17.56 6.56 25.21
C VAL A 261 17.48 7.92 25.95
N SER A 262 16.60 8.81 25.54
CA SER A 262 16.38 10.06 26.27
C SER A 262 15.79 9.83 27.67
N LYS A 263 15.01 8.77 27.86
CA LYS A 263 14.46 8.37 29.17
C LYS A 263 15.53 7.69 30.05
N SER A 264 16.40 6.88 29.46
CA SER A 264 17.33 6.00 30.17
C SER A 264 18.74 6.58 30.39
N ASP A 265 19.29 7.39 29.47
CA ASP A 265 20.64 7.95 29.54
C ASP A 265 20.62 9.49 29.69
N ILE A 266 21.19 9.98 30.80
CA ILE A 266 21.27 11.41 31.09
C ILE A 266 22.03 12.22 30.01
N ALA A 267 22.99 11.58 29.34
CA ALA A 267 23.82 12.24 28.33
C ALA A 267 22.99 12.80 27.16
N PHE A 268 21.83 12.20 26.85
CA PHE A 268 20.91 12.70 25.84
C PHE A 268 20.02 13.88 26.33
N ARG A 269 19.95 14.08 27.66
CA ARG A 269 19.18 15.18 28.27
C ARG A 269 20.05 16.36 28.67
N GLU A 270 21.39 16.21 28.62
CA GLU A 270 22.31 17.32 28.91
C GLU A 270 22.11 18.46 27.90
N GLY A 271 22.14 19.67 28.40
CA GLY A 271 22.03 20.87 27.56
C GLY A 271 23.23 21.01 26.62
N LEU A 272 23.01 21.56 25.44
CA LEU A 272 24.11 21.92 24.56
C LEU A 272 25.02 22.97 25.23
N PRO A 273 26.34 22.96 24.95
CA PRO A 273 27.26 23.95 25.52
C PRO A 273 26.77 25.37 25.27
N ILE A 274 26.96 26.25 26.29
CA ILE A 274 26.57 27.65 26.18
C ILE A 274 27.22 28.26 24.93
N ASN A 275 26.42 28.95 24.13
CA ASN A 275 26.87 29.64 22.92
C ASN A 275 27.48 28.73 21.83
N TRP A 276 27.11 27.41 21.81
CA TRP A 276 27.64 26.44 20.87
C TRP A 276 27.47 26.84 19.39
N ALA A 277 26.36 27.47 19.06
CA ALA A 277 26.05 27.85 17.68
C ALA A 277 27.01 28.90 17.11
N SER A 278 27.66 29.71 17.98
CA SER A 278 28.68 30.69 17.54
C SER A 278 29.96 30.04 17.01
N HIS A 279 30.14 28.74 17.26
CA HIS A 279 31.31 27.99 16.80
C HIS A 279 31.02 27.18 15.53
N PHE A 280 29.75 27.15 15.07
CA PHE A 280 29.32 26.31 13.94
C PHE A 280 28.58 27.15 12.89
N GLY A 281 28.55 26.63 11.67
CA GLY A 281 27.90 27.25 10.52
C GLY A 281 28.79 27.11 9.26
N ARG A 282 28.18 27.07 8.07
CA ARG A 282 28.90 26.91 6.81
C ARG A 282 29.97 27.98 6.61
N ALA A 283 29.65 29.26 6.88
CA ALA A 283 30.58 30.35 6.75
C ALA A 283 31.77 30.26 7.73
N LEU A 284 31.56 29.66 8.91
CA LEU A 284 32.59 29.47 9.91
C LEU A 284 33.44 28.21 9.70
N SER A 285 33.02 27.29 8.83
CA SER A 285 33.76 26.09 8.57
C SER A 285 35.07 26.31 7.81
N GLU A 286 35.17 27.43 7.10
CA GLU A 286 36.36 27.83 6.33
C GLU A 286 37.40 28.52 7.22
N THR A 287 37.13 28.74 8.51
CA THR A 287 38.03 29.40 9.44
C THR A 287 38.63 28.39 10.43
N ASP A 288 39.91 28.53 10.74
CA ASP A 288 40.60 27.73 11.78
C ASP A 288 40.20 28.16 13.21
N THR A 289 39.33 29.15 13.33
CA THR A 289 38.88 29.70 14.60
C THR A 289 38.10 28.65 15.38
N ASN A 290 38.46 28.43 16.64
CA ASN A 290 37.76 27.50 17.54
C ASN A 290 37.87 25.99 17.18
N ARG A 291 38.90 25.59 16.47
CA ARG A 291 39.12 24.18 16.02
C ARG A 291 38.96 23.16 17.17
N THR A 292 39.57 23.42 18.33
CA THR A 292 39.52 22.52 19.48
C THR A 292 38.09 22.34 20.02
N VAL A 293 37.31 23.43 20.13
CA VAL A 293 35.92 23.38 20.57
C VAL A 293 35.07 22.59 19.59
N ARG A 294 35.26 22.84 18.30
CA ARG A 294 34.54 22.11 17.22
C ARG A 294 34.86 20.62 17.24
N GLU A 295 36.14 20.23 17.39
CA GLU A 295 36.52 18.80 17.42
C GLU A 295 35.99 18.09 18.67
N SER A 296 36.03 18.74 19.84
CA SER A 296 35.44 18.21 21.08
C SER A 296 33.93 17.98 20.93
N PHE A 297 33.20 18.98 20.39
CA PHE A 297 31.75 18.88 20.15
C PHE A 297 31.40 17.72 19.16
N LYS A 298 32.15 17.65 18.04
CA LYS A 298 31.97 16.57 17.06
C LYS A 298 32.22 15.19 17.66
N THR A 299 33.24 15.09 18.53
CA THR A 299 33.55 13.82 19.21
C THR A 299 32.43 13.39 20.13
N ASN A 300 31.88 14.32 20.91
CA ASN A 300 30.73 14.04 21.78
C ASN A 300 29.50 13.66 20.95
N LEU A 301 29.17 14.43 19.91
CA LEU A 301 28.06 14.12 19.01
C LEU A 301 28.21 12.71 18.39
N LYS A 302 29.41 12.38 17.89
CA LYS A 302 29.66 11.03 17.33
C LYS A 302 29.48 9.94 18.37
N SER A 303 29.91 10.16 19.63
CA SER A 303 29.71 9.20 20.72
C SER A 303 28.23 8.99 21.04
N LEU A 304 27.43 10.04 21.06
CA LEU A 304 25.98 9.94 21.28
C LEU A 304 25.28 9.26 20.11
N LEU A 305 25.65 9.59 18.87
CA LEU A 305 25.10 8.90 17.69
C LEU A 305 25.46 7.42 17.69
N GLN A 306 26.67 7.03 18.10
CA GLN A 306 27.04 5.62 18.21
C GLN A 306 26.22 4.90 19.28
N LYS A 307 26.03 5.53 20.47
CA LYS A 307 25.14 4.97 21.49
C LYS A 307 23.71 4.80 20.98
N LEU A 308 23.19 5.78 20.22
CA LEU A 308 21.87 5.67 19.61
C LEU A 308 21.79 4.46 18.67
N VAL A 309 22.76 4.30 17.77
CA VAL A 309 22.82 3.16 16.83
C VAL A 309 22.91 1.82 17.58
N ASP A 310 23.74 1.74 18.63
CA ASP A 310 23.91 0.54 19.44
C ASP A 310 22.66 0.19 20.26
N SER A 311 21.77 1.14 20.46
CA SER A 311 20.50 0.97 21.19
C SER A 311 19.30 0.63 20.29
N VAL A 312 19.47 0.61 18.95
CA VAL A 312 18.40 0.29 18.02
C VAL A 312 17.89 -1.13 18.23
N ASN A 313 16.61 -1.27 18.52
CA ASN A 313 15.91 -2.56 18.55
C ASN A 313 15.08 -2.70 17.26
N ILE A 314 15.49 -3.59 16.37
CA ILE A 314 14.82 -3.79 15.08
C ILE A 314 13.42 -4.38 15.22
N ASP A 315 13.16 -5.16 16.28
CA ASP A 315 11.85 -5.78 16.51
C ASP A 315 10.81 -4.71 16.90
N ASP A 316 11.16 -3.73 17.76
CA ASP A 316 10.27 -2.62 18.14
C ASP A 316 9.93 -1.76 16.90
N ILE A 317 10.93 -1.47 16.06
CA ILE A 317 10.73 -0.71 14.82
C ILE A 317 9.84 -1.47 13.83
N ALA A 318 10.06 -2.78 13.71
CA ALA A 318 9.23 -3.63 12.86
C ALA A 318 7.79 -3.70 13.38
N ASP A 319 7.59 -3.71 14.70
CA ASP A 319 6.27 -3.65 15.33
C ASP A 319 5.56 -2.34 15.02
N GLN A 320 6.27 -1.20 15.14
CA GLN A 320 5.71 0.11 14.82
C GLN A 320 5.29 0.18 13.34
N MET A 321 6.20 -0.09 12.41
CA MET A 321 5.91 0.00 10.97
C MET A 321 4.80 -0.99 10.56
N ALA A 322 4.78 -2.20 11.13
CA ALA A 322 3.74 -3.17 10.84
C ALA A 322 2.38 -2.78 11.44
N SER A 323 2.35 -2.12 12.60
CA SER A 323 1.12 -1.60 13.19
C SER A 323 0.54 -0.47 12.36
N ASP A 324 1.39 0.44 11.86
CA ASP A 324 1.00 1.50 10.94
C ASP A 324 0.41 0.93 9.65
N PHE A 325 1.05 -0.09 9.08
CA PHE A 325 0.51 -0.80 7.92
C PHE A 325 -0.85 -1.44 8.22
N ILE A 326 -1.02 -2.13 9.37
CA ILE A 326 -2.30 -2.73 9.77
C ILE A 326 -3.39 -1.68 9.93
N ALA A 327 -3.06 -0.50 10.46
CA ALA A 327 -4.01 0.60 10.62
C ALA A 327 -4.49 1.18 9.28
N LEU A 328 -3.61 1.29 8.31
CA LEU A 328 -3.88 2.00 7.04
C LEU A 328 -4.37 1.09 5.89
N ARG A 329 -4.13 -0.21 5.97
CA ARG A 329 -4.42 -1.16 4.90
C ARG A 329 -5.93 -1.36 4.66
N THR A 330 -6.25 -1.98 3.52
CA THR A 330 -7.63 -2.39 3.23
C THR A 330 -8.19 -3.34 4.28
N PRO A 331 -9.49 -3.21 4.65
CA PRO A 331 -10.17 -4.22 5.44
C PRO A 331 -10.32 -5.52 4.64
N PRO A 332 -10.47 -6.69 5.28
CA PRO A 332 -10.73 -7.95 4.59
C PRO A 332 -12.04 -7.94 3.80
N VAL A 333 -12.00 -8.41 2.55
CA VAL A 333 -13.18 -8.51 1.68
C VAL A 333 -14.20 -9.53 2.22
N VAL A 334 -13.71 -10.66 2.71
CA VAL A 334 -14.56 -11.82 3.05
C VAL A 334 -15.16 -11.70 4.43
N ARG A 335 -14.61 -10.84 5.32
CA ARG A 335 -15.18 -10.74 6.63
C ARG A 335 -14.82 -9.60 7.53
N LYS A 336 -15.78 -8.85 7.81
CA LYS A 336 -15.88 -7.89 8.89
C LYS A 336 -15.85 -8.60 10.27
N LYS A 337 -15.62 -7.83 11.31
CA LYS A 337 -15.90 -8.23 12.69
C LYS A 337 -17.32 -8.79 12.79
N PRO A 338 -17.56 -9.90 13.51
CA PRO A 338 -18.90 -10.46 13.63
C PRO A 338 -19.84 -9.46 14.34
N ASN A 339 -21.04 -9.31 13.79
CA ASN A 339 -22.05 -8.40 14.31
C ASN A 339 -23.16 -9.12 15.11
N SER A 340 -23.10 -10.46 15.18
CA SER A 340 -24.09 -11.28 15.88
C SER A 340 -23.51 -12.59 16.37
N ASP A 341 -24.16 -13.18 17.36
CA ASP A 341 -23.84 -14.53 17.87
C ASP A 341 -23.96 -15.61 16.78
N GLU A 342 -24.82 -15.43 15.79
CA GLU A 342 -24.94 -16.36 14.67
C GLU A 342 -23.74 -16.30 13.75
N GLU A 343 -23.19 -15.12 13.50
CA GLU A 343 -21.95 -14.97 12.75
C GLU A 343 -20.76 -15.53 13.52
N LEU A 344 -20.67 -15.31 14.83
CA LEU A 344 -19.65 -15.92 15.69
C LEU A 344 -19.62 -17.44 15.58
N LYS A 345 -20.77 -18.09 15.56
CA LYS A 345 -20.87 -19.55 15.40
C LYS A 345 -20.25 -20.07 14.11
N THR A 346 -20.12 -19.22 13.08
CA THR A 346 -19.45 -19.61 11.83
C THR A 346 -17.93 -19.82 12.01
N PHE A 347 -17.35 -19.27 13.10
CA PHE A 347 -15.93 -19.44 13.46
C PHE A 347 -15.69 -20.61 14.39
N GLY A 348 -16.71 -21.46 14.58
CA GLY A 348 -16.68 -22.60 15.49
C GLY A 348 -17.19 -22.28 16.90
N PRO A 349 -17.12 -23.26 17.82
CA PRO A 349 -17.56 -23.09 19.19
C PRO A 349 -16.73 -22.05 19.97
N ASP A 350 -17.37 -21.38 20.95
CA ASP A 350 -16.64 -20.49 21.87
C ASP A 350 -15.51 -21.26 22.59
N PRO A 351 -14.25 -20.78 22.54
CA PRO A 351 -13.11 -21.44 23.20
C PRO A 351 -13.31 -21.66 24.69
N ARG A 352 -14.14 -20.85 25.34
CA ARG A 352 -14.46 -20.96 26.77
C ARG A 352 -15.43 -22.09 27.10
N ALA A 353 -16.15 -22.61 26.10
CA ALA A 353 -17.22 -23.59 26.32
C ALA A 353 -16.71 -25.05 26.43
N SER A 354 -15.56 -25.40 25.87
CA SER A 354 -15.05 -26.78 25.84
C SER A 354 -13.52 -26.84 25.87
N ASN A 355 -12.99 -27.94 26.42
CA ASN A 355 -11.55 -28.25 26.43
C ASN A 355 -11.06 -28.99 25.18
N ASP A 356 -11.99 -29.61 24.44
CA ASP A 356 -11.68 -30.52 23.35
C ASP A 356 -11.68 -29.77 21.98
N LEU A 357 -11.27 -28.49 22.01
CA LEU A 357 -11.20 -27.66 20.83
C LEU A 357 -9.73 -27.47 20.38
N LYS A 358 -9.57 -27.32 19.08
CA LYS A 358 -8.39 -26.73 18.46
C LYS A 358 -8.71 -25.34 17.97
N MET A 359 -7.70 -24.53 17.87
CA MET A 359 -7.83 -23.15 17.41
C MET A 359 -6.75 -22.79 16.40
N ARG A 360 -7.02 -21.76 15.61
CA ARG A 360 -6.03 -21.08 14.78
C ARG A 360 -6.43 -19.63 14.54
N ILE A 361 -5.47 -18.78 14.23
CA ILE A 361 -5.73 -17.43 13.72
C ILE A 361 -6.41 -17.55 12.35
N ARG A 362 -7.42 -16.75 12.09
CA ARG A 362 -8.14 -16.76 10.80
C ARG A 362 -7.25 -16.31 9.65
N ASN A 363 -6.47 -15.27 9.84
CA ASN A 363 -5.43 -14.85 8.92
C ASN A 363 -4.37 -14.00 9.65
N PRO A 364 -3.11 -14.43 9.71
CA PRO A 364 -2.04 -13.68 10.38
C PRO A 364 -1.74 -12.33 9.72
N SER A 365 -2.03 -12.16 8.43
CA SER A 365 -1.83 -10.88 7.75
C SER A 365 -2.82 -9.78 8.19
N TRP A 366 -3.84 -10.12 8.95
CA TRP A 366 -4.83 -9.15 9.44
C TRP A 366 -4.48 -8.55 10.78
N ILE A 367 -3.44 -9.08 11.44
CA ILE A 367 -3.07 -8.68 12.80
C ILE A 367 -1.59 -8.38 12.92
N ARG A 368 -1.26 -7.55 13.90
CA ARG A 368 0.09 -7.43 14.47
C ARG A 368 -0.01 -7.58 15.98
N ILE A 369 0.88 -8.38 16.53
CA ILE A 369 1.02 -8.57 17.99
C ILE A 369 2.22 -7.72 18.39
N VAL A 370 2.01 -6.82 19.35
CA VAL A 370 3.02 -5.89 19.85
C VAL A 370 3.09 -6.02 21.36
N VAL A 371 4.28 -5.87 21.92
CA VAL A 371 4.48 -5.71 23.36
C VAL A 371 4.87 -4.26 23.61
N ASP A 372 4.08 -3.54 24.40
CA ASP A 372 4.35 -2.15 24.72
C ASP A 372 5.41 -1.97 25.84
N ASP A 373 5.78 -0.72 26.14
CA ASP A 373 6.74 -0.37 27.17
C ASP A 373 6.32 -0.82 28.59
N ASP A 374 5.03 -1.05 28.82
CA ASP A 374 4.47 -1.55 30.09
C ASP A 374 4.36 -3.09 30.13
N GLU A 375 4.98 -3.79 29.19
CA GLU A 375 4.91 -5.25 28.99
C GLU A 375 3.48 -5.78 28.70
N LYS A 376 2.58 -4.92 28.21
CA LYS A 376 1.24 -5.32 27.79
C LYS A 376 1.26 -5.83 26.37
N ILE A 377 0.45 -6.84 26.10
CA ILE A 377 0.29 -7.39 24.75
C ILE A 377 -0.86 -6.66 24.05
N LEU A 378 -0.57 -6.02 22.93
CA LEU A 378 -1.54 -5.39 22.08
C LEU A 378 -1.69 -6.18 20.76
N VAL A 379 -2.92 -6.48 20.37
CA VAL A 379 -3.21 -7.11 19.08
C VAL A 379 -3.92 -6.09 18.21
N PHE A 380 -3.17 -5.46 17.31
CA PHE A 380 -3.72 -4.58 16.27
C PHE A 380 -4.42 -5.39 15.18
N SER A 381 -5.52 -4.88 14.62
CA SER A 381 -6.29 -5.59 13.60
C SER A 381 -6.84 -4.64 12.54
N CYS A 382 -6.82 -5.09 11.28
CA CYS A 382 -7.45 -4.37 10.16
C CYS A 382 -8.94 -4.71 9.94
N LEU A 383 -9.57 -5.52 10.82
CA LEU A 383 -10.97 -5.95 10.64
C LEU A 383 -11.97 -4.79 10.66
N ASP A 384 -11.68 -3.76 11.44
CA ASP A 384 -12.52 -2.58 11.62
C ASP A 384 -12.11 -1.41 10.70
N ASN A 385 -11.05 -1.58 9.88
CA ASN A 385 -10.62 -0.56 8.95
C ASN A 385 -11.74 -0.15 8.00
N GLN A 386 -11.76 1.14 7.67
CA GLN A 386 -12.75 1.68 6.75
C GLN A 386 -12.17 1.79 5.34
N LEU A 387 -12.76 1.07 4.39
CA LEU A 387 -12.30 1.08 3.01
C LEU A 387 -12.26 2.49 2.39
N ASN A 388 -13.14 3.38 2.84
CA ASN A 388 -13.19 4.77 2.38
C ASN A 388 -12.01 5.62 2.88
N ASN A 389 -11.27 5.18 3.89
CA ASN A 389 -10.08 5.87 4.42
C ASN A 389 -8.79 5.33 3.79
N HIS A 390 -8.85 4.18 3.13
CA HIS A 390 -7.69 3.58 2.47
C HIS A 390 -7.06 4.54 1.45
N MET A 391 -5.76 4.77 1.56
CA MET A 391 -4.94 5.68 0.74
C MET A 391 -5.32 7.18 0.83
N LYS A 392 -6.12 7.59 1.82
CA LYS A 392 -6.49 9.00 2.03
C LYS A 392 -5.67 9.70 3.10
N THR A 393 -4.99 8.97 3.93
CA THR A 393 -4.10 9.50 4.97
C THR A 393 -2.84 8.67 5.06
N ASP A 394 -1.73 9.32 5.31
CA ASP A 394 -0.44 8.68 5.61
C ASP A 394 -0.21 8.59 7.13
N ASN A 395 -1.12 9.15 7.93
CA ASN A 395 -1.02 9.15 9.38
C ASN A 395 -1.86 8.01 9.98
N PRO A 396 -1.26 6.98 10.58
CA PRO A 396 -1.97 5.85 11.20
C PRO A 396 -2.95 6.28 12.30
N MET A 397 -2.68 7.37 13.00
CA MET A 397 -3.56 7.89 14.06
C MET A 397 -4.91 8.37 13.50
N ASP A 398 -4.94 8.90 12.28
CA ASP A 398 -6.17 9.34 11.62
C ASP A 398 -7.05 8.15 11.20
N ALA A 399 -6.45 6.98 11.05
CA ALA A 399 -7.17 5.73 10.76
C ALA A 399 -7.86 5.14 11.99
N ASN A 400 -7.55 5.65 13.20
CA ASN A 400 -8.08 5.17 14.47
C ASN A 400 -7.94 3.63 14.64
N PRO A 401 -6.71 3.10 14.67
CA PRO A 401 -6.45 1.67 14.68
C PRO A 401 -7.09 1.00 15.89
N THR A 402 -7.72 -0.14 15.66
CA THR A 402 -8.32 -0.95 16.73
C THR A 402 -7.28 -1.91 17.29
N SER A 403 -7.03 -1.83 18.59
CA SER A 403 -6.19 -2.80 19.30
C SER A 403 -6.97 -3.50 20.40
N LEU A 404 -6.62 -4.75 20.65
CA LEU A 404 -7.10 -5.55 21.76
C LEU A 404 -5.95 -5.71 22.77
N GLU A 405 -6.12 -5.21 24.00
CA GLU A 405 -5.17 -5.39 25.07
C GLU A 405 -5.38 -6.78 25.70
N ILE A 406 -4.30 -7.54 25.82
CA ILE A 406 -4.30 -8.92 26.35
C ILE A 406 -3.43 -8.99 27.58
N ASP A 407 -4.02 -9.44 28.68
CA ASP A 407 -3.28 -9.69 29.91
C ASP A 407 -2.48 -10.99 29.88
N GLY A 408 -1.23 -10.92 30.31
CA GLY A 408 -0.42 -12.07 30.67
C GLY A 408 0.63 -12.49 29.64
N THR A 409 1.89 -12.37 30.04
CA THR A 409 3.08 -12.77 29.27
C THR A 409 3.09 -14.24 28.82
N LYS A 410 2.37 -15.12 29.51
CA LYS A 410 2.24 -16.52 29.07
C LYS A 410 1.53 -16.70 27.75
N SER A 411 0.66 -15.76 27.39
CA SER A 411 -0.08 -15.81 26.11
C SER A 411 0.77 -15.39 24.93
N LEU A 412 1.84 -14.60 25.11
CA LEU A 412 2.68 -14.09 24.03
C LEU A 412 3.29 -15.21 23.18
N VAL A 413 3.89 -16.21 23.84
CA VAL A 413 4.52 -17.35 23.14
C VAL A 413 3.48 -18.14 22.35
N GLY A 414 2.31 -18.40 22.95
CA GLY A 414 1.21 -19.09 22.27
C GLY A 414 0.64 -18.28 21.10
N LEU A 415 0.50 -16.98 21.24
CA LEU A 415 0.07 -16.08 20.16
C LEU A 415 1.08 -16.06 19.00
N ALA A 416 2.37 -15.96 19.31
CA ALA A 416 3.44 -16.02 18.31
C ALA A 416 3.42 -17.38 17.59
N GLN A 417 3.19 -18.48 18.32
CA GLN A 417 3.04 -19.81 17.73
C GLN A 417 1.85 -19.89 16.78
N LEU A 418 0.66 -19.38 17.16
CA LEU A 418 -0.53 -19.35 16.32
C LEU A 418 -0.30 -18.60 15.00
N VAL A 419 0.49 -17.55 15.02
CA VAL A 419 0.84 -16.77 13.81
C VAL A 419 1.85 -17.53 12.95
N THR A 420 2.91 -18.08 13.54
CA THR A 420 4.03 -18.70 12.81
C THR A 420 3.69 -20.07 12.25
N GLU A 421 2.83 -20.85 12.94
CA GLU A 421 2.41 -22.18 12.51
C GLU A 421 1.17 -22.16 11.59
N TRP A 422 0.59 -20.98 11.33
CA TRP A 422 -0.56 -20.88 10.43
C TRP A 422 -0.25 -21.52 9.06
N PRO A 423 -1.17 -22.30 8.45
CA PRO A 423 -2.57 -22.49 8.81
C PRO A 423 -2.86 -23.72 9.69
N ALA A 424 -1.89 -24.21 10.43
CA ALA A 424 -2.07 -25.38 11.30
C ALA A 424 -3.06 -25.09 12.44
N TRP A 425 -3.76 -26.13 12.88
CA TRP A 425 -4.61 -26.11 14.06
C TRP A 425 -3.79 -26.44 15.31
N SER A 426 -3.84 -25.56 16.29
CA SER A 426 -3.12 -25.71 17.57
C SER A 426 -4.06 -26.09 18.71
N PRO A 427 -3.55 -26.77 19.75
CA PRO A 427 -4.32 -27.04 20.97
C PRO A 427 -4.74 -25.75 21.67
N LEU A 428 -5.86 -25.79 22.41
CA LEU A 428 -6.41 -24.62 23.09
C LEU A 428 -5.55 -24.16 24.30
N ASP A 429 -4.70 -25.01 24.84
CA ASP A 429 -3.91 -24.78 26.06
C ASP A 429 -2.63 -23.96 25.84
N ILE A 430 -2.31 -23.60 24.58
CA ILE A 430 -1.12 -22.79 24.30
C ILE A 430 -1.31 -21.29 24.65
N ILE A 431 -2.57 -20.83 24.78
CA ILE A 431 -2.93 -19.51 25.34
C ILE A 431 -4.03 -19.68 26.39
N SER A 432 -4.29 -18.64 27.17
CA SER A 432 -5.40 -18.70 28.13
C SER A 432 -6.75 -18.72 27.37
N ARG A 433 -7.76 -19.33 27.97
CA ARG A 433 -9.10 -19.40 27.37
C ARG A 433 -9.78 -18.05 27.26
N ASP A 434 -9.49 -17.18 28.20
CA ASP A 434 -10.05 -15.81 28.17
C ASP A 434 -9.49 -15.09 26.96
N VAL A 435 -8.18 -15.15 26.73
CA VAL A 435 -7.52 -14.59 25.52
C VAL A 435 -8.05 -15.24 24.24
N ALA A 436 -8.18 -16.56 24.20
CA ALA A 436 -8.75 -17.25 23.04
C ALA A 436 -10.20 -16.78 22.79
N GLY A 437 -10.99 -16.63 23.86
CA GLY A 437 -12.36 -16.17 23.81
C GLY A 437 -12.48 -14.72 23.32
N GLU A 438 -11.57 -13.84 23.73
CA GLU A 438 -11.53 -12.45 23.26
C GLU A 438 -11.17 -12.36 21.79
N LEU A 439 -10.14 -13.07 21.34
CA LEU A 439 -9.75 -13.13 19.92
C LEU A 439 -10.88 -13.70 19.07
N TRP A 440 -11.54 -14.75 19.53
CA TRP A 440 -12.68 -15.35 18.85
C TRP A 440 -13.88 -14.38 18.78
N ALA A 441 -14.22 -13.71 19.87
CA ALA A 441 -15.30 -12.73 19.93
C ALA A 441 -15.04 -11.52 18.99
N ASN A 442 -13.78 -11.17 18.78
CA ASN A 442 -13.36 -10.13 17.81
C ASN A 442 -13.17 -10.66 16.37
N GLY A 443 -13.48 -11.94 16.12
CA GLY A 443 -13.39 -12.51 14.76
C GLY A 443 -11.98 -12.75 14.27
N LEU A 444 -10.98 -12.81 15.15
CA LEU A 444 -9.57 -13.02 14.81
C LEU A 444 -9.17 -14.49 14.88
N LEU A 445 -9.92 -15.29 15.62
CA LEU A 445 -9.64 -16.69 15.87
C LEU A 445 -10.83 -17.56 15.43
N GLU A 446 -10.55 -18.75 14.94
CA GLU A 446 -11.54 -19.81 14.71
C GLU A 446 -11.19 -21.08 15.44
N THR A 447 -12.22 -21.88 15.74
CA THR A 447 -12.10 -23.12 16.50
C THR A 447 -12.72 -24.28 15.76
N GLU A 448 -12.24 -25.51 16.03
CA GLU A 448 -12.87 -26.75 15.60
C GLU A 448 -12.94 -27.78 16.73
N ASP A 449 -14.00 -28.59 16.73
CA ASP A 449 -14.15 -29.70 17.68
C ASP A 449 -13.29 -30.90 17.24
N THR A 450 -12.40 -31.36 18.13
CA THR A 450 -11.53 -32.51 17.88
C THR A 450 -12.27 -33.81 17.61
N ASN A 451 -13.51 -33.93 18.07
CA ASN A 451 -14.37 -35.11 17.91
C ASN A 451 -15.06 -35.18 16.55
N VAL A 452 -15.33 -34.04 15.91
CA VAL A 452 -15.98 -34.00 14.56
C VAL A 452 -14.99 -34.39 13.48
N SER A 453 -13.73 -33.97 13.59
CA SER A 453 -12.67 -34.27 12.61
C SER A 453 -12.27 -35.76 12.59
N LYS A 454 -12.53 -36.53 13.66
CA LYS A 454 -12.33 -38.00 13.66
C LYS A 454 -13.43 -38.75 12.92
N LYS A 455 -14.68 -38.24 12.89
CA LYS A 455 -15.80 -38.89 12.20
C LYS A 455 -15.81 -38.66 10.69
N ALA A 456 -15.13 -37.62 10.19
CA ALA A 456 -15.05 -37.34 8.75
C ALA A 456 -13.91 -38.11 8.03
N ARG A 457 -13.06 -38.84 8.79
CA ARG A 457 -11.93 -39.65 8.27
C ARG A 457 -12.17 -41.17 8.36
N THR A 458 -13.31 -41.59 8.90
CA THR A 458 -13.83 -42.97 8.87
C THR A 458 -15.02 -43.08 7.92
#